data_ba1e7c9cc56afe6f883598a2c30a97e0
#
_entry.id   ba1e7c9cc56afe6f883598a2c30a97e0
#
_cell.length_a   1.000
_cell.length_b   1.000
_cell.length_c   1.000
_cell.angle_alpha   90.00
_cell.angle_beta   90.00
_cell.angle_gamma   90.00
#
_symmetry.space_group_name_H-M   'P 1'
#
loop_
_entity.id
_entity.type
_entity.pdbx_description
1 polymer ?
#
loop_
_entity_poly.entity_id
_entity_poly.type
_entity_poly.pdbx_seq_one_letter_code
_entity_poly.pdbx_strand_id
1 'polypeptide(L)'
;MEKLNQTTAELMTRRFGHDNLIALATTAGEIPQVRAVNAYYENGSFYIVTHALSGKMQQLKDNPNAAICGDWFTAHGIGENLGWIRDPGNEDLADKLRTVFAEWYDNGHTNEEDENTIILRIRLTDGIL
;
A
#
# COMPACT_ATOMS: atom_id res chain seq x y z
N MET A 1 8.84 8.32 16.80
CA MET A 1 8.66 6.99 16.20
C MET A 1 10.00 6.37 15.85
N GLU A 2 10.13 5.09 16.07
CA GLU A 2 11.35 4.37 15.79
C GLU A 2 11.42 3.94 14.34
N LYS A 3 12.64 3.88 13.79
CA LYS A 3 12.86 3.28 12.47
C LYS A 3 12.82 1.77 12.58
N LEU A 4 12.43 1.11 11.49
CA LEU A 4 12.38 -0.34 11.45
C LEU A 4 13.80 -0.93 11.54
N ASN A 5 14.03 -1.79 12.51
CA ASN A 5 15.24 -2.61 12.60
C ASN A 5 14.91 -4.05 12.15
N GLN A 6 15.91 -4.93 12.13
CA GLN A 6 15.74 -6.29 11.63
C GLN A 6 14.67 -7.09 12.41
N THR A 7 14.67 -7.00 13.74
CA THR A 7 13.69 -7.70 14.58
C THR A 7 12.28 -7.16 14.31
N THR A 8 12.15 -5.85 14.19
CA THR A 8 10.88 -5.19 13.87
C THR A 8 10.41 -5.59 12.48
N ALA A 9 11.32 -5.64 11.49
CA ALA A 9 10.99 -6.05 10.13
C ALA A 9 10.47 -7.49 10.08
N GLU A 10 11.07 -8.42 10.83
CA GLU A 10 10.60 -9.80 10.93
C GLU A 10 9.21 -9.88 11.54
N LEU A 11 8.95 -9.11 12.58
CA LEU A 11 7.63 -9.03 13.22
C LEU A 11 6.60 -8.43 12.26
N MET A 12 6.96 -7.41 11.51
CA MET A 12 6.10 -6.82 10.48
C MET A 12 5.72 -7.83 9.41
N THR A 13 6.69 -8.61 8.93
CA THR A 13 6.42 -9.66 7.93
C THR A 13 5.44 -10.70 8.49
N ARG A 14 5.60 -11.11 9.73
CA ARG A 14 4.70 -12.08 10.37
C ARG A 14 3.29 -11.52 10.54
N ARG A 15 3.17 -10.26 10.93
CA ARG A 15 1.86 -9.63 11.21
C ARG A 15 1.14 -9.15 9.96
N PHE A 16 1.87 -8.67 8.96
CA PHE A 16 1.29 -7.97 7.81
C PHE A 16 1.72 -8.53 6.44
N GLY A 17 2.51 -9.61 6.41
CA GLY A 17 2.92 -10.28 5.19
C GLY A 17 1.84 -11.16 4.55
N HIS A 18 0.60 -10.69 4.60
CA HIS A 18 -0.58 -11.32 3.99
C HIS A 18 -1.59 -10.22 3.68
N ASP A 19 -2.78 -10.58 3.19
CA ASP A 19 -3.84 -9.60 2.95
C ASP A 19 -4.34 -9.02 4.26
N ASN A 20 -4.26 -7.70 4.41
CA ASN A 20 -4.69 -6.97 5.60
C ASN A 20 -5.51 -5.75 5.22
N LEU A 21 -6.46 -5.41 6.07
CA LEU A 21 -7.06 -4.08 6.03
C LEU A 21 -6.24 -3.15 6.94
N ILE A 22 -5.79 -2.05 6.39
CA ILE A 22 -5.13 -0.98 7.13
C ILE A 22 -5.84 0.34 6.89
N ALA A 23 -5.69 1.29 7.80
CA ALA A 23 -6.12 2.66 7.59
C ALA A 23 -4.97 3.42 6.93
N LEU A 24 -5.26 4.05 5.79
CA LEU A 24 -4.28 4.86 5.06
C LEU A 24 -4.75 6.31 5.07
N ALA A 25 -3.93 7.19 5.63
CA ALA A 25 -4.19 8.63 5.65
C ALA A 25 -3.31 9.34 4.64
N THR A 26 -3.91 10.24 3.89
CA THR A 26 -3.27 11.12 2.92
C THR A 26 -3.80 12.54 3.13
N THR A 27 -3.26 13.53 2.42
CA THR A 27 -3.68 14.92 2.59
C THR A 27 -4.25 15.50 1.30
N ALA A 28 -5.42 16.14 1.40
CA ALA A 28 -5.99 16.97 0.34
C ALA A 28 -5.76 18.43 0.76
N GLY A 29 -4.67 19.03 0.27
CA GLY A 29 -4.21 20.32 0.77
C GLY A 29 -3.79 20.20 2.24
N GLU A 30 -4.47 20.92 3.14
CA GLU A 30 -4.22 20.84 4.58
C GLU A 30 -5.18 19.90 5.31
N ILE A 31 -6.11 19.25 4.60
CA ILE A 31 -7.14 18.42 5.20
C ILE A 31 -6.71 16.96 5.10
N PRO A 32 -6.51 16.28 6.24
CA PRO A 32 -6.21 14.84 6.22
C PRO A 32 -7.44 14.04 5.81
N GLN A 33 -7.21 13.01 5.03
CA GLN A 33 -8.22 12.06 4.58
C GLN A 33 -7.78 10.66 5.01
N VAL A 34 -8.71 9.82 5.41
CA VAL A 34 -8.41 8.44 5.83
C VAL A 34 -9.42 7.47 5.23
N ARG A 35 -8.95 6.29 4.83
CA ARG A 35 -9.78 5.20 4.32
C ARG A 35 -9.13 3.86 4.66
N ALA A 36 -9.94 2.80 4.66
CA ALA A 36 -9.44 1.44 4.80
C ALA A 36 -9.06 0.90 3.43
N VAL A 37 -7.92 0.23 3.34
CA VAL A 37 -7.43 -0.40 2.11
C VAL A 37 -6.88 -1.78 2.41
N ASN A 38 -6.98 -2.68 1.43
CA ASN A 38 -6.28 -3.96 1.49
C ASN A 38 -4.82 -3.75 1.13
N ALA A 39 -3.92 -4.23 1.96
CA ALA A 39 -2.49 -4.02 1.81
C ALA A 39 -1.69 -5.25 2.18
N TYR A 40 -0.52 -5.38 1.56
CA TYR A 40 0.44 -6.44 1.80
C TYR A 40 1.79 -5.84 2.15
N TYR A 41 2.37 -6.26 3.28
CA TYR A 41 3.69 -5.81 3.71
C TYR A 41 4.79 -6.74 3.22
N GLU A 42 5.85 -6.16 2.65
CA GLU A 42 7.09 -6.86 2.31
C GLU A 42 8.25 -5.87 2.35
N ASN A 43 9.31 -6.25 3.05
CA ASN A 43 10.60 -5.52 3.06
C ASN A 43 10.48 -4.01 3.28
N GLY A 44 9.73 -3.61 4.29
CA GLY A 44 9.65 -2.19 4.69
C GLY A 44 8.61 -1.38 3.95
N SER A 45 7.77 -1.99 3.12
CA SER A 45 6.74 -1.29 2.37
C SER A 45 5.41 -2.02 2.42
N PHE A 46 4.33 -1.25 2.34
CA PHE A 46 3.00 -1.80 2.06
C PHE A 46 2.67 -1.62 0.58
N TYR A 47 2.06 -2.64 -0.01
CA TYR A 47 1.65 -2.65 -1.41
C TYR A 47 0.14 -2.74 -1.52
N ILE A 48 -0.44 -1.91 -2.38
CA ILE A 48 -1.87 -1.75 -2.55
C ILE A 48 -2.15 -1.75 -4.05
N VAL A 49 -3.18 -2.49 -4.48
CA VAL A 49 -3.68 -2.41 -5.87
C VAL A 49 -4.83 -1.41 -5.87
N THR A 50 -4.72 -0.37 -6.67
CA THR A 50 -5.69 0.71 -6.70
C THR A 50 -5.77 1.35 -8.09
N HIS A 51 -6.63 2.37 -8.23
CA HIS A 51 -6.79 3.09 -9.49
C HIS A 51 -6.04 4.43 -9.44
N ALA A 52 -5.27 4.72 -10.50
CA ALA A 52 -4.42 5.92 -10.57
C ALA A 52 -5.19 7.23 -10.45
N LEU A 53 -6.48 7.23 -10.82
CA LEU A 53 -7.32 8.43 -10.79
C LEU A 53 -8.16 8.52 -9.50
N SER A 54 -7.97 7.59 -8.54
CA SER A 54 -8.66 7.64 -7.25
C SER A 54 -8.25 8.86 -6.44
N GLY A 55 -9.09 9.26 -5.48
CA GLY A 55 -8.82 10.41 -4.62
C GLY A 55 -7.49 10.30 -3.89
N LYS A 56 -7.18 9.10 -3.32
CA LYS A 56 -5.91 8.88 -2.61
C LYS A 56 -4.71 9.07 -3.52
N MET A 57 -4.78 8.62 -4.77
CA MET A 57 -3.67 8.76 -5.72
C MET A 57 -3.47 10.20 -6.17
N GLN A 58 -4.55 10.96 -6.36
CA GLN A 58 -4.44 12.39 -6.65
C GLN A 58 -3.81 13.15 -5.49
N GLN A 59 -4.19 12.81 -4.27
CA GLN A 59 -3.63 13.41 -3.05
C GLN A 59 -2.15 13.08 -2.89
N LEU A 60 -1.75 11.82 -3.10
CA LEU A 60 -0.36 11.39 -3.00
C LEU A 60 0.53 11.99 -4.10
N LYS A 61 -0.03 12.30 -5.26
CA LYS A 61 0.69 13.00 -6.32
C LYS A 61 1.11 14.38 -5.88
N ASP A 62 0.24 15.09 -5.19
CA ASP A 62 0.51 16.46 -4.70
C ASP A 62 1.32 16.45 -3.41
N ASN A 63 1.07 15.47 -2.53
CA ASN A 63 1.78 15.30 -1.27
C ASN A 63 1.97 13.81 -1.01
N PRO A 64 3.19 13.26 -1.23
CA PRO A 64 3.43 11.81 -1.10
C PRO A 64 3.50 11.33 0.34
N ASN A 65 3.47 12.20 1.33
CA ASN A 65 3.49 11.81 2.73
C ASN A 65 2.19 11.10 3.10
N ALA A 66 2.32 9.95 3.76
CA ALA A 66 1.21 9.13 4.18
C ALA A 66 1.40 8.64 5.61
N ALA A 67 0.30 8.33 6.27
CA ALA A 67 0.31 7.67 7.56
C ALA A 67 -0.52 6.39 7.49
N ILE A 68 -0.12 5.38 8.24
CA ILE A 68 -0.77 4.07 8.26
C ILE A 68 -1.06 3.69 9.70
N CYS A 69 -2.23 3.09 9.90
CA CYS A 69 -2.61 2.47 11.15
C CYS A 69 -3.15 1.06 10.88
N GLY A 70 -2.64 0.10 11.59
CA GLY A 70 -3.15 -1.26 11.63
C GLY A 70 -3.29 -1.72 13.08
N ASP A 71 -3.54 -3.01 13.31
CA ASP A 71 -3.66 -3.55 14.66
C ASP A 71 -2.33 -3.38 15.42
N TRP A 72 -2.37 -2.57 16.47
CA TRP A 72 -1.20 -2.29 17.32
C TRP A 72 -0.01 -1.73 16.56
N PHE A 73 -0.27 -0.96 15.48
CA PHE A 73 0.78 -0.43 14.62
C PHE A 73 0.38 0.91 14.04
N THR A 74 1.30 1.87 14.09
CA THR A 74 1.20 3.13 13.35
C THR A 74 2.54 3.42 12.66
N ALA A 75 2.49 4.07 11.51
CA ALA A 75 3.70 4.41 10.75
C ALA A 75 3.46 5.62 9.87
N HIS A 76 4.57 6.22 9.45
CA HIS A 76 4.60 7.17 8.34
C HIS A 76 5.31 6.54 7.15
N GLY A 77 5.00 7.02 5.96
CA GLY A 77 5.63 6.53 4.74
C GLY A 77 5.49 7.51 3.58
N ILE A 78 6.10 7.12 2.48
CA ILE A 78 6.06 7.86 1.22
C ILE A 78 5.32 7.02 0.20
N GLY A 79 4.27 7.58 -0.38
CA GLY A 79 3.48 6.92 -1.42
C GLY A 79 4.13 7.05 -2.78
N GLU A 80 4.27 5.93 -3.48
CA GLU A 80 4.91 5.84 -4.78
C GLU A 80 4.03 5.04 -5.73
N ASN A 81 3.69 5.63 -6.88
CA ASN A 81 2.97 4.94 -7.95
C ASN A 81 3.98 4.11 -8.76
N LEU A 82 3.90 2.79 -8.66
CA LEU A 82 4.79 1.88 -9.39
C LEU A 82 4.34 1.61 -10.82
N GLY A 83 3.19 2.14 -11.22
CA GLY A 83 2.67 2.00 -12.57
C GLY A 83 1.70 0.84 -12.74
N TRP A 84 1.32 0.61 -13.98
CA TRP A 84 0.34 -0.39 -14.37
C TRP A 84 0.70 -1.80 -13.87
N ILE A 85 -0.28 -2.52 -13.34
CA ILE A 85 -0.05 -3.85 -12.78
C ILE A 85 0.47 -4.86 -13.83
N ARG A 86 0.15 -4.65 -15.10
CA ARG A 86 0.63 -5.51 -16.20
C ARG A 86 1.92 -5.00 -16.87
N ASP A 87 2.49 -3.92 -16.37
CA ASP A 87 3.80 -3.46 -16.85
C ASP A 87 4.83 -4.57 -16.64
N PRO A 88 5.68 -4.90 -17.64
CA PRO A 88 6.68 -5.97 -17.50
C PRO A 88 7.61 -5.81 -16.29
N GLY A 89 7.91 -4.57 -15.91
CA GLY A 89 8.74 -4.31 -14.72
C GLY A 89 8.05 -4.67 -13.40
N ASN A 90 6.74 -4.86 -13.41
CA ASN A 90 5.94 -5.18 -12.22
C ASN A 90 5.52 -6.66 -12.16
N GLU A 91 5.95 -7.49 -13.11
CA GLU A 91 5.43 -8.86 -13.27
C GLU A 91 5.53 -9.70 -12.00
N ASP A 92 6.70 -9.75 -11.37
CA ASP A 92 6.91 -10.58 -10.17
C ASP A 92 6.07 -10.08 -9.00
N LEU A 93 6.04 -8.78 -8.78
CA LEU A 93 5.24 -8.18 -7.71
C LEU A 93 3.75 -8.35 -7.98
N ALA A 94 3.31 -8.17 -9.22
CA ALA A 94 1.92 -8.34 -9.60
C ALA A 94 1.43 -9.77 -9.35
N ASP A 95 2.22 -10.78 -9.72
CA ASP A 95 1.88 -12.17 -9.47
C ASP A 95 1.75 -12.46 -7.98
N LYS A 96 2.64 -11.90 -7.17
CA LYS A 96 2.58 -12.02 -5.72
C LYS A 96 1.31 -11.39 -5.16
N LEU A 97 0.96 -10.19 -5.60
CA LEU A 97 -0.24 -9.50 -5.13
C LEU A 97 -1.53 -10.22 -5.55
N ARG A 98 -1.58 -10.80 -6.75
CA ARG A 98 -2.72 -11.62 -7.18
C ARG A 98 -2.93 -12.82 -6.26
N THR A 99 -1.84 -13.44 -5.82
CA THR A 99 -1.88 -14.56 -4.87
C THR A 99 -2.32 -14.11 -3.48
N VAL A 100 -1.71 -13.05 -2.97
CA VAL A 100 -2.01 -12.50 -1.63
C VAL A 100 -3.47 -12.06 -1.53
N PHE A 101 -3.99 -11.39 -2.57
CA PHE A 101 -5.34 -10.84 -2.60
C PHE A 101 -6.36 -11.77 -3.28
N ALA A 102 -6.04 -13.04 -3.48
CA ALA A 102 -6.86 -13.96 -4.26
C ALA A 102 -8.31 -14.06 -3.76
N GLU A 103 -8.54 -13.90 -2.45
CA GLU A 103 -9.86 -14.01 -1.84
C GLU A 103 -10.87 -13.01 -2.43
N TRP A 104 -10.42 -11.81 -2.81
CA TRP A 104 -11.30 -10.77 -3.34
C TRP A 104 -10.92 -10.25 -4.73
N TYR A 105 -9.73 -10.59 -5.21
CA TYR A 105 -9.13 -9.95 -6.39
C TYR A 105 -10.00 -10.07 -7.65
N ASP A 106 -10.60 -11.21 -7.87
CA ASP A 106 -11.38 -11.51 -9.06
C ASP A 106 -12.89 -11.28 -8.88
N ASN A 107 -13.29 -10.48 -7.90
CA ASN A 107 -14.71 -10.24 -7.61
C ASN A 107 -15.36 -9.19 -8.50
N GLY A 108 -14.67 -8.70 -9.55
CA GLY A 108 -15.20 -7.74 -10.52
C GLY A 108 -14.82 -6.29 -10.24
N HIS A 109 -14.15 -5.99 -9.13
CA HIS A 109 -13.74 -4.62 -8.80
C HIS A 109 -12.37 -4.24 -9.35
N THR A 110 -11.56 -5.22 -9.74
CA THR A 110 -10.22 -4.98 -10.28
C THR A 110 -10.20 -5.31 -11.77
N ASN A 111 -9.86 -4.32 -12.60
CA ASN A 111 -9.74 -4.50 -14.04
C ASN A 111 -8.29 -4.25 -14.47
N GLU A 112 -7.52 -5.32 -14.67
CA GLU A 112 -6.12 -5.23 -15.06
C GLU A 112 -5.89 -4.75 -16.50
N GLU A 113 -6.91 -4.76 -17.33
CA GLU A 113 -6.81 -4.23 -18.71
C GLU A 113 -6.77 -2.71 -18.70
N ASP A 114 -7.29 -2.07 -17.65
CA ASP A 114 -7.21 -0.63 -17.47
C ASP A 114 -5.78 -0.26 -17.02
N GLU A 115 -5.08 0.53 -17.82
CA GLU A 115 -3.72 0.98 -17.52
C GLU A 115 -3.63 1.82 -16.23
N ASN A 116 -4.75 2.33 -15.75
CA ASN A 116 -4.84 3.05 -14.48
C ASN A 116 -4.99 2.10 -13.28
N THR A 117 -5.07 0.80 -13.49
CA THR A 117 -4.97 -0.18 -12.40
C THR A 117 -3.49 -0.35 -12.07
N ILE A 118 -3.09 0.27 -10.96
CA ILE A 118 -1.68 0.43 -10.62
C ILE A 118 -1.35 -0.19 -9.26
N ILE A 119 -0.05 -0.36 -9.03
CA ILE A 119 0.47 -0.75 -7.72
C ILE A 119 0.92 0.52 -7.00
N LEU A 120 0.36 0.76 -5.82
CA LEU A 120 0.80 1.79 -4.90
C LEU A 120 1.72 1.16 -3.87
N ARG A 121 2.93 1.69 -3.73
CA ARG A 121 3.85 1.33 -2.64
C ARG A 121 3.89 2.45 -1.61
N ILE A 122 3.66 2.09 -0.35
CA ILE A 122 3.92 2.99 0.78
C ILE A 122 5.21 2.53 1.42
N ARG A 123 6.29 3.24 1.14
CA ARG A 123 7.61 2.94 1.70
C ARG A 123 7.70 3.56 3.08
N LEU A 124 7.78 2.72 4.10
CA LEU A 124 7.78 3.20 5.49
C LEU A 124 9.05 3.96 5.83
N THR A 125 8.90 5.08 6.51
CA THR A 125 10.00 5.91 7.00
C THR A 125 10.23 5.74 8.49
N ASP A 126 9.17 5.51 9.25
CA ASP A 126 9.21 5.21 10.68
C ASP A 126 7.96 4.46 11.10
N GLY A 127 7.95 3.92 12.31
CA GLY A 127 6.77 3.25 12.83
C GLY A 127 6.92 2.82 14.27
N ILE A 128 5.78 2.49 14.88
CA ILE A 128 5.67 1.93 16.23
C ILE A 128 4.75 0.72 16.17
N LEU A 129 5.25 -0.38 16.68
CA LEU A 129 4.48 -1.63 16.82
C LEU A 129 3.77 -1.69 18.16
#